data_624e52ac37d04cc421cf0a9fcfd7ecdc
#
_entry.id   624e52ac37d04cc421cf0a9fcfd7ecdc
#
_cell.length_a   1.000
_cell.length_b   1.000
_cell.length_c   1.000
_cell.angle_alpha   90.00
_cell.angle_beta   90.00
_cell.angle_gamma   90.00
#
_symmetry.space_group_name_H-M   'P 1'
#
loop_
_entity.id
_entity.type
_entity.pdbx_description
1 polymer ?
#
loop_
_entity_poly.entity_id
_entity_poly.type
_entity_poly.pdbx_seq_one_letter_code
_entity_poly.pdbx_strand_id
1 'polypeptide(L)'
;MRIFEDWTGWDDVEAALAGRVTPDDLATLRRAYDYAVEAHGDQRRPTGVPYVHHLLEALQVLTEGAGVHRIDPMVATLLHDVAEDTPRTIAGIEAAFGPVVAGLVDWVTKPEPDAGESRRAAKERYLRRLAAAPPDAILVKLADRTSNVQTLDRLEPERRRRRYYAETVELILSLTAGVPWFETRFAEWREAHAHLA
;
A
#
# COMPACT_ATOMS: atom_id res chain seq x y z
N MET A 1 18.19 -7.56 -2.66
CA MET A 1 16.74 -7.46 -2.39
C MET A 1 15.96 -7.35 -3.71
N ARG A 2 14.91 -8.19 -3.96
CA ARG A 2 14.07 -8.07 -5.17
C ARG A 2 13.29 -6.76 -5.15
N ILE A 3 13.18 -6.08 -6.31
CA ILE A 3 12.32 -4.93 -6.53
C ILE A 3 11.08 -5.41 -7.29
N PHE A 4 9.89 -5.02 -6.86
CA PHE A 4 8.61 -5.36 -7.45
C PHE A 4 8.12 -4.16 -8.27
N GLU A 5 8.48 -4.13 -9.54
CA GLU A 5 8.11 -3.06 -10.49
C GLU A 5 7.80 -3.61 -11.89
N ASP A 6 7.53 -4.95 -11.95
CA ASP A 6 7.34 -5.63 -13.24
C ASP A 6 5.93 -5.40 -13.80
N TRP A 7 4.93 -5.12 -12.93
CA TRP A 7 3.54 -4.92 -13.36
C TRP A 7 3.29 -3.46 -13.74
N THR A 8 2.97 -3.23 -15.00
CA THR A 8 2.75 -1.90 -15.57
C THR A 8 1.31 -1.67 -16.03
N GLY A 9 0.52 -2.73 -16.11
CA GLY A 9 -0.88 -2.70 -16.51
C GLY A 9 -1.64 -3.94 -16.08
N TRP A 10 -2.92 -3.99 -16.45
CA TRP A 10 -3.80 -5.09 -16.07
C TRP A 10 -3.35 -6.44 -16.63
N ASP A 11 -2.84 -6.47 -17.86
CA ASP A 11 -2.43 -7.72 -18.53
C ASP A 11 -1.35 -8.47 -17.73
N ASP A 12 -0.46 -7.72 -17.05
CA ASP A 12 0.57 -8.31 -16.17
C ASP A 12 -0.07 -8.97 -14.94
N VAL A 13 -1.08 -8.31 -14.34
CA VAL A 13 -1.84 -8.83 -13.19
C VAL A 13 -2.59 -10.10 -13.57
N GLU A 14 -3.31 -10.06 -14.70
CA GLU A 14 -4.10 -11.19 -15.19
C GLU A 14 -3.21 -12.40 -15.45
N ALA A 15 -2.09 -12.20 -16.15
CA ALA A 15 -1.14 -13.26 -16.44
C ALA A 15 -0.53 -13.87 -15.16
N ALA A 16 -0.16 -13.04 -14.19
CA ALA A 16 0.47 -13.48 -12.95
C ALA A 16 -0.50 -14.20 -11.99
N LEU A 17 -1.77 -13.82 -11.98
CA LEU A 17 -2.78 -14.36 -11.08
C LEU A 17 -3.62 -15.47 -11.70
N ALA A 18 -3.47 -15.76 -13.00
CA ALA A 18 -4.15 -16.85 -13.68
C ALA A 18 -3.91 -18.18 -12.95
N GLY A 19 -5.02 -18.86 -12.55
CA GLY A 19 -4.97 -20.11 -11.80
C GLY A 19 -4.54 -20.00 -10.33
N ARG A 20 -4.24 -18.81 -9.83
CA ARG A 20 -3.95 -18.56 -8.39
C ARG A 20 -5.16 -18.02 -7.64
N VAL A 21 -6.07 -17.40 -8.35
CA VAL A 21 -7.36 -16.91 -7.84
C VAL A 21 -8.49 -17.44 -8.71
N THR A 22 -9.72 -17.36 -8.24
CA THR A 22 -10.89 -17.77 -9.04
C THR A 22 -11.17 -16.75 -10.17
N PRO A 23 -11.88 -17.14 -11.24
CA PRO A 23 -12.32 -16.19 -12.28
C PRO A 23 -13.15 -15.01 -11.73
N ASP A 24 -13.98 -15.26 -10.71
CA ASP A 24 -14.80 -14.23 -10.07
C ASP A 24 -13.95 -13.26 -9.26
N ASP A 25 -12.91 -13.76 -8.55
CA ASP A 25 -11.94 -12.91 -7.86
C ASP A 25 -11.16 -12.05 -8.85
N LEU A 26 -10.72 -12.63 -9.98
CA LEU A 26 -10.01 -11.90 -11.01
C LEU A 26 -10.88 -10.79 -11.63
N ALA A 27 -12.17 -11.08 -11.87
CA ALA A 27 -13.13 -10.07 -12.34
C ALA A 27 -13.34 -8.95 -11.29
N THR A 28 -13.34 -9.28 -10.01
CA THR A 28 -13.45 -8.30 -8.92
C THR A 28 -12.20 -7.43 -8.82
N LEU A 29 -11.01 -8.03 -8.95
CA LEU A 29 -9.74 -7.29 -9.02
C LEU A 29 -9.68 -6.36 -10.23
N ARG A 30 -10.17 -6.81 -11.39
CA ARG A 30 -10.26 -5.95 -12.58
C ARG A 30 -11.13 -4.72 -12.33
N ARG A 31 -12.30 -4.90 -11.72
CA ARG A 31 -13.16 -3.77 -11.36
C ARG A 31 -12.48 -2.81 -10.38
N ALA A 32 -11.73 -3.34 -9.40
CA ALA A 32 -10.99 -2.51 -8.45
C ALA A 32 -9.85 -1.73 -9.13
N TYR A 33 -9.14 -2.37 -10.05
CA TYR A 33 -8.12 -1.72 -10.87
C TYR A 33 -8.72 -0.58 -11.71
N ASP A 34 -9.79 -0.85 -12.46
CA ASP A 34 -10.46 0.15 -13.29
C ASP A 34 -11.01 1.32 -12.45
N TYR A 35 -11.57 1.02 -11.27
CA TYR A 35 -12.04 2.04 -10.31
C TYR A 35 -10.89 2.93 -9.81
N ALA A 36 -9.73 2.34 -9.49
CA ALA A 36 -8.57 3.09 -9.05
C ALA A 36 -7.95 3.92 -10.19
N VAL A 37 -7.86 3.38 -11.40
CA VAL A 37 -7.40 4.11 -12.60
C VAL A 37 -8.28 5.32 -12.86
N GLU A 38 -9.61 5.16 -12.83
CA GLU A 38 -10.56 6.28 -13.00
C GLU A 38 -10.39 7.33 -11.90
N ALA A 39 -10.24 6.89 -10.64
CA ALA A 39 -10.15 7.78 -9.49
C ALA A 39 -8.86 8.63 -9.52
N HIS A 40 -7.71 8.01 -9.82
CA HIS A 40 -6.42 8.69 -9.88
C HIS A 40 -6.19 9.47 -11.19
N GLY A 41 -6.86 9.09 -12.30
CA GLY A 41 -6.75 9.78 -13.59
C GLY A 41 -5.29 9.99 -14.01
N ASP A 42 -4.92 11.23 -14.31
CA ASP A 42 -3.56 11.61 -14.75
C ASP A 42 -2.55 11.82 -13.60
N GLN A 43 -2.91 11.45 -12.38
CA GLN A 43 -2.02 11.59 -11.22
C GLN A 43 -0.70 10.84 -11.46
N ARG A 44 0.41 11.47 -11.03
CA ARG A 44 1.76 10.91 -11.20
C ARG A 44 2.50 10.86 -9.87
N ARG A 45 3.36 9.86 -9.73
CA ARG A 45 4.34 9.79 -8.65
C ARG A 45 5.40 10.89 -8.80
N PRO A 46 6.14 11.23 -7.73
CA PRO A 46 7.27 12.17 -7.80
C PRO A 46 8.35 11.79 -8.83
N THR A 47 8.41 10.53 -9.23
CA THR A 47 9.29 10.00 -10.27
C THR A 47 8.78 10.26 -11.70
N GLY A 48 7.55 10.77 -11.84
CA GLY A 48 6.91 11.06 -13.12
C GLY A 48 6.11 9.90 -13.72
N VAL A 49 6.17 8.68 -13.14
CA VAL A 49 5.39 7.54 -13.62
C VAL A 49 3.91 7.66 -13.20
N PRO A 50 2.96 7.06 -13.94
CA PRO A 50 1.54 7.03 -13.54
C PRO A 50 1.35 6.47 -12.12
N TYR A 51 0.40 7.04 -11.38
CA TYR A 51 0.17 6.63 -9.97
C TYR A 51 -0.25 5.15 -9.85
N VAL A 52 -0.99 4.65 -10.83
CA VAL A 52 -1.43 3.26 -10.86
C VAL A 52 -0.29 2.24 -10.76
N HIS A 53 0.92 2.58 -11.21
CA HIS A 53 2.08 1.69 -11.06
C HIS A 53 2.38 1.41 -9.57
N HIS A 54 2.18 2.39 -8.68
CA HIS A 54 2.32 2.18 -7.24
C HIS A 54 1.32 1.14 -6.70
N LEU A 55 0.07 1.21 -7.15
CA LEU A 55 -0.97 0.28 -6.75
C LEU A 55 -0.64 -1.15 -7.22
N LEU A 56 -0.12 -1.27 -8.46
CA LEU A 56 0.32 -2.55 -9.02
C LEU A 56 1.57 -3.09 -8.32
N GLU A 57 2.55 -2.24 -8.02
CA GLU A 57 3.72 -2.61 -7.22
C GLU A 57 3.31 -3.14 -5.84
N ALA A 58 2.39 -2.45 -5.14
CA ALA A 58 1.89 -2.89 -3.85
C ALA A 58 1.15 -4.24 -3.96
N LEU A 59 0.32 -4.43 -4.98
CA LEU A 59 -0.36 -5.69 -5.23
C LEU A 59 0.64 -6.81 -5.54
N GLN A 60 1.68 -6.55 -6.34
CA GLN A 60 2.74 -7.51 -6.66
C GLN A 60 3.52 -7.91 -5.39
N VAL A 61 3.85 -6.95 -4.54
CA VAL A 61 4.48 -7.21 -3.22
C VAL A 61 3.60 -8.11 -2.37
N LEU A 62 2.30 -7.82 -2.30
CA LEU A 62 1.35 -8.60 -1.51
C LEU A 62 1.23 -10.05 -2.01
N THR A 63 1.10 -10.23 -3.32
CA THR A 63 0.81 -11.53 -3.93
C THR A 63 2.06 -12.36 -4.20
N GLU A 64 3.07 -11.81 -4.88
CA GLU A 64 4.29 -12.55 -5.23
C GLU A 64 5.34 -12.52 -4.11
N GLY A 65 5.37 -11.46 -3.33
CA GLY A 65 6.25 -11.33 -2.18
C GLY A 65 5.72 -12.11 -0.98
N ALA A 66 4.62 -11.64 -0.39
CA ALA A 66 4.06 -12.20 0.82
C ALA A 66 3.17 -13.43 0.61
N GLY A 67 2.87 -13.83 -0.65
CA GLY A 67 2.08 -15.02 -0.98
C GLY A 67 0.59 -14.91 -0.62
N VAL A 68 0.06 -13.70 -0.50
CA VAL A 68 -1.34 -13.47 -0.13
C VAL A 68 -2.22 -13.43 -1.37
N HIS A 69 -3.15 -14.39 -1.47
CA HIS A 69 -4.10 -14.51 -2.59
C HIS A 69 -5.57 -14.44 -2.14
N ARG A 70 -5.84 -13.85 -0.97
CA ARG A 70 -7.21 -13.59 -0.50
C ARG A 70 -7.74 -12.32 -1.14
N ILE A 71 -8.99 -12.37 -1.60
CA ILE A 71 -9.58 -11.32 -2.45
C ILE A 71 -9.68 -9.96 -1.74
N ASP A 72 -10.14 -9.92 -0.48
CA ASP A 72 -10.38 -8.66 0.21
C ASP A 72 -9.12 -7.81 0.42
N PRO A 73 -7.98 -8.34 0.96
CA PRO A 73 -6.75 -7.57 1.05
C PRO A 73 -6.14 -7.22 -0.32
N MET A 74 -6.32 -8.05 -1.35
CA MET A 74 -5.86 -7.72 -2.71
C MET A 74 -6.62 -6.54 -3.30
N VAL A 75 -7.95 -6.53 -3.19
CA VAL A 75 -8.80 -5.42 -3.63
C VAL A 75 -8.49 -4.16 -2.81
N ALA A 76 -8.38 -4.29 -1.47
CA ALA A 76 -8.02 -3.17 -0.61
C ALA A 76 -6.64 -2.59 -0.95
N THR A 77 -5.68 -3.42 -1.39
CA THR A 77 -4.36 -2.97 -1.83
C THR A 77 -4.44 -2.13 -3.11
N LEU A 78 -5.31 -2.48 -4.07
CA LEU A 78 -5.54 -1.64 -5.25
C LEU A 78 -6.22 -0.30 -4.92
N LEU A 79 -7.00 -0.26 -3.85
CA LEU A 79 -7.84 0.90 -3.49
C LEU A 79 -7.27 1.74 -2.33
N HIS A 80 -6.13 1.39 -1.74
CA HIS A 80 -5.65 1.92 -0.46
C HIS A 80 -5.47 3.44 -0.42
N ASP A 81 -5.08 4.04 -1.53
CA ASP A 81 -4.86 5.49 -1.65
C ASP A 81 -6.05 6.23 -2.30
N VAL A 82 -7.08 5.51 -2.78
CA VAL A 82 -8.22 6.13 -3.47
C VAL A 82 -8.95 7.14 -2.58
N ALA A 83 -9.21 6.80 -1.31
CA ALA A 83 -9.91 7.71 -0.40
C ALA A 83 -8.99 8.81 0.18
N GLU A 84 -7.66 8.60 0.19
CA GLU A 84 -6.69 9.59 0.68
C GLU A 84 -6.34 10.63 -0.39
N ASP A 85 -6.16 10.19 -1.64
CA ASP A 85 -5.54 10.99 -2.70
C ASP A 85 -6.52 11.43 -3.82
N THR A 86 -7.81 11.04 -3.73
CA THR A 86 -8.82 11.39 -4.75
C THR A 86 -10.12 11.87 -4.11
N PRO A 87 -11.09 12.43 -4.87
CA PRO A 87 -12.39 12.81 -4.36
C PRO A 87 -13.32 11.63 -3.96
N ARG A 88 -12.93 10.39 -4.22
CA ARG A 88 -13.70 9.20 -3.83
C ARG A 88 -13.68 9.03 -2.30
N THR A 89 -14.74 8.46 -1.75
CA THR A 89 -14.90 8.30 -0.30
C THR A 89 -14.93 6.84 0.12
N ILE A 90 -14.68 6.55 1.40
CA ILE A 90 -14.86 5.20 1.98
C ILE A 90 -16.28 4.68 1.72
N ALA A 91 -17.31 5.51 1.87
CA ALA A 91 -18.69 5.11 1.56
C ALA A 91 -18.89 4.74 0.08
N GLY A 92 -18.20 5.42 -0.84
CA GLY A 92 -18.20 5.05 -2.26
C GLY A 92 -17.51 3.70 -2.53
N ILE A 93 -16.40 3.43 -1.82
CA ILE A 93 -15.71 2.13 -1.86
C ILE A 93 -16.62 1.03 -1.27
N GLU A 94 -17.31 1.30 -0.16
CA GLU A 94 -18.25 0.35 0.45
C GLU A 94 -19.39 -0.02 -0.49
N ALA A 95 -19.97 0.98 -1.16
CA ALA A 95 -21.05 0.74 -2.12
C ALA A 95 -20.59 -0.10 -3.34
N ALA A 96 -19.33 0.02 -3.76
CA ALA A 96 -18.78 -0.69 -4.92
C ALA A 96 -18.20 -2.08 -4.60
N PHE A 97 -17.56 -2.25 -3.42
CA PHE A 97 -16.75 -3.43 -3.06
C PHE A 97 -17.14 -4.06 -1.72
N GLY A 98 -18.12 -3.51 -1.02
CA GLY A 98 -18.62 -4.04 0.24
C GLY A 98 -17.87 -3.55 1.48
N PRO A 99 -18.46 -3.80 2.68
CA PRO A 99 -17.97 -3.23 3.94
C PRO A 99 -16.60 -3.78 4.39
N VAL A 100 -16.24 -5.01 4.02
CA VAL A 100 -14.96 -5.61 4.40
C VAL A 100 -13.82 -4.84 3.72
N VAL A 101 -13.87 -4.69 2.40
CA VAL A 101 -12.85 -3.95 1.63
C VAL A 101 -12.78 -2.49 2.08
N ALA A 102 -13.92 -1.82 2.20
CA ALA A 102 -13.99 -0.42 2.65
C ALA A 102 -13.37 -0.25 4.05
N GLY A 103 -13.65 -1.18 4.96
CA GLY A 103 -13.05 -1.19 6.29
C GLY A 103 -11.53 -1.35 6.26
N LEU A 104 -10.99 -2.22 5.39
CA LEU A 104 -9.54 -2.37 5.23
C LEU A 104 -8.89 -1.08 4.70
N VAL A 105 -9.50 -0.45 3.68
CA VAL A 105 -9.03 0.83 3.14
C VAL A 105 -9.10 1.93 4.19
N ASP A 106 -10.21 2.03 4.96
CA ASP A 106 -10.34 3.01 6.04
C ASP A 106 -9.24 2.87 7.11
N TRP A 107 -8.88 1.63 7.48
CA TRP A 107 -7.78 1.39 8.42
C TRP A 107 -6.44 1.97 7.96
N VAL A 108 -6.13 1.94 6.67
CA VAL A 108 -4.84 2.39 6.13
C VAL A 108 -4.85 3.83 5.62
N THR A 109 -6.03 4.43 5.45
CA THR A 109 -6.22 5.85 5.09
C THR A 109 -5.84 6.74 6.27
N LYS A 110 -4.97 7.72 6.03
CA LYS A 110 -4.59 8.71 7.05
C LYS A 110 -5.75 9.68 7.26
N PRO A 111 -6.23 9.84 8.51
CA PRO A 111 -7.26 10.81 8.78
C PRO A 111 -6.72 12.24 8.65
N GLU A 112 -7.55 13.15 8.17
CA GLU A 112 -7.25 14.58 8.27
C GLU A 112 -7.08 15.00 9.74
N PRO A 113 -6.23 15.99 10.03
CA PRO A 113 -6.13 16.55 11.37
C PRO A 113 -7.48 17.13 11.83
N ASP A 114 -7.86 16.82 13.07
CA ASP A 114 -9.05 17.44 13.70
C ASP A 114 -8.85 18.95 13.87
N ALA A 115 -9.96 19.71 14.09
CA ALA A 115 -9.89 21.14 14.30
C ALA A 115 -8.97 21.48 15.49
N GLY A 116 -7.88 22.18 15.23
CA GLY A 116 -6.86 22.54 16.23
C GLY A 116 -5.82 21.45 16.51
N GLU A 117 -5.91 20.29 15.88
CA GLU A 117 -4.92 19.23 16.01
C GLU A 117 -3.67 19.54 15.17
N SER A 118 -2.49 19.33 15.74
CA SER A 118 -1.25 19.42 14.96
C SER A 118 -1.09 18.20 14.03
N ARG A 119 -0.40 18.37 12.90
CA ARG A 119 -0.05 17.26 12.01
C ARG A 119 0.69 16.12 12.72
N ARG A 120 1.49 16.45 13.74
CA ARG A 120 2.18 15.46 14.56
C ARG A 120 1.20 14.63 15.38
N ALA A 121 0.25 15.28 16.06
CA ALA A 121 -0.77 14.59 16.87
C ALA A 121 -1.67 13.70 16.00
N ALA A 122 -2.10 14.20 14.83
CA ALA A 122 -2.86 13.40 13.86
C ALA A 122 -2.07 12.15 13.40
N LYS A 123 -0.77 12.31 13.13
CA LYS A 123 0.11 11.19 12.78
C LYS A 123 0.23 10.18 13.93
N GLU A 124 0.44 10.63 15.16
CA GLU A 124 0.51 9.77 16.34
C GLU A 124 -0.81 9.02 16.59
N ARG A 125 -1.94 9.68 16.37
CA ARG A 125 -3.28 9.10 16.44
C ARG A 125 -3.45 7.99 15.39
N TYR A 126 -3.09 8.27 14.14
CA TYR A 126 -3.12 7.30 13.05
C TYR A 126 -2.27 6.05 13.36
N LEU A 127 -1.06 6.25 13.90
CA LEU A 127 -0.17 5.15 14.22
C LEU A 127 -0.68 4.27 15.36
N ARG A 128 -1.26 4.88 16.41
CA ARG A 128 -1.92 4.11 17.47
C ARG A 128 -3.09 3.31 16.94
N ARG A 129 -3.89 3.89 16.02
CA ARG A 129 -4.96 3.16 15.33
C ARG A 129 -4.39 2.00 14.55
N LEU A 130 -3.38 2.23 13.73
CA LEU A 130 -2.79 1.22 12.87
C LEU A 130 -2.19 0.04 13.67
N ALA A 131 -1.63 0.29 14.84
CA ALA A 131 -1.13 -0.77 15.73
C ALA A 131 -2.24 -1.73 16.23
N ALA A 132 -3.51 -1.30 16.18
CA ALA A 132 -4.68 -2.11 16.55
C ALA A 132 -5.45 -2.63 15.32
N ALA A 133 -4.91 -2.44 14.12
CA ALA A 133 -5.57 -2.82 12.86
C ALA A 133 -5.67 -4.34 12.70
N PRO A 134 -6.69 -4.84 12.02
CA PRO A 134 -6.80 -6.25 11.71
C PRO A 134 -5.64 -6.70 10.81
N PRO A 135 -5.26 -8.00 10.85
CA PRO A 135 -4.11 -8.54 10.11
C PRO A 135 -4.12 -8.18 8.61
N ASP A 136 -5.27 -8.19 7.96
CA ASP A 136 -5.38 -7.87 6.54
C ASP A 136 -5.10 -6.40 6.23
N ALA A 137 -5.50 -5.46 7.10
CA ALA A 137 -5.13 -4.06 6.95
C ALA A 137 -3.62 -3.84 7.18
N ILE A 138 -3.02 -4.58 8.12
CA ILE A 138 -1.55 -4.59 8.30
C ILE A 138 -0.85 -5.06 7.02
N LEU A 139 -1.33 -6.13 6.38
CA LEU A 139 -0.76 -6.62 5.11
C LEU A 139 -0.84 -5.55 4.00
N VAL A 140 -1.98 -4.89 3.85
CA VAL A 140 -2.15 -3.77 2.89
C VAL A 140 -1.14 -2.66 3.19
N LYS A 141 -1.00 -2.26 4.47
CA LYS A 141 -0.05 -1.20 4.87
C LYS A 141 1.40 -1.57 4.64
N LEU A 142 1.78 -2.83 4.89
CA LEU A 142 3.14 -3.31 4.65
C LEU A 142 3.46 -3.39 3.15
N ALA A 143 2.50 -3.79 2.32
CA ALA A 143 2.65 -3.82 0.87
C ALA A 143 2.82 -2.40 0.28
N ASP A 144 1.97 -1.45 0.66
CA ASP A 144 2.11 -0.01 0.35
C ASP A 144 3.50 0.51 0.74
N ARG A 145 3.89 0.31 2.02
CA ARG A 145 5.19 0.82 2.49
C ARG A 145 6.35 0.19 1.74
N THR A 146 6.29 -1.10 1.42
CA THR A 146 7.34 -1.78 0.65
C THR A 146 7.48 -1.15 -0.73
N SER A 147 6.38 -0.92 -1.46
CA SER A 147 6.40 -0.23 -2.76
C SER A 147 7.01 1.17 -2.63
N ASN A 148 6.67 1.91 -1.59
CA ASN A 148 7.16 3.27 -1.36
C ASN A 148 8.67 3.35 -1.05
N VAL A 149 9.26 2.31 -0.45
CA VAL A 149 10.65 2.36 0.02
C VAL A 149 11.59 1.40 -0.68
N GLN A 150 11.12 0.49 -1.53
CA GLN A 150 11.96 -0.49 -2.22
C GLN A 150 12.97 0.17 -3.18
N THR A 151 12.65 1.36 -3.69
CA THR A 151 13.50 2.16 -4.56
C THR A 151 13.91 3.47 -3.89
N LEU A 152 14.12 3.46 -2.57
CA LEU A 152 14.38 4.65 -1.77
C LEU A 152 15.59 5.46 -2.29
N ASP A 153 16.62 4.77 -2.81
CA ASP A 153 17.82 5.41 -3.35
C ASP A 153 17.55 6.27 -4.61
N ARG A 154 16.45 6.00 -5.32
CA ARG A 154 16.03 6.81 -6.48
C ARG A 154 15.30 8.11 -6.08
N LEU A 155 15.00 8.29 -4.78
CA LEU A 155 14.20 9.42 -4.31
C LEU A 155 15.09 10.63 -3.98
N GLU A 156 14.78 11.78 -4.57
CA GLU A 156 15.48 13.04 -4.28
C GLU A 156 14.56 14.04 -3.53
N PRO A 157 15.09 14.91 -2.72
CA PRO A 157 16.47 15.01 -2.22
C PRO A 157 16.75 14.05 -1.06
N GLU A 158 18.03 13.89 -0.67
CA GLU A 158 18.45 12.99 0.43
C GLU A 158 17.67 13.17 1.73
N ARG A 159 17.32 14.41 2.11
CA ARG A 159 16.47 14.68 3.29
C ARG A 159 15.13 13.93 3.25
N ARG A 160 14.61 13.67 2.05
CA ARG A 160 13.38 12.90 1.85
C ARG A 160 13.64 11.42 2.08
N ARG A 161 14.77 10.88 1.61
CA ARG A 161 15.21 9.50 1.88
C ARG A 161 15.34 9.27 3.39
N ARG A 162 16.06 10.15 4.09
CA ARG A 162 16.24 10.08 5.57
C ARG A 162 14.89 10.10 6.30
N ARG A 163 13.96 10.96 5.90
CA ARG A 163 12.64 10.99 6.50
C ARG A 163 11.88 9.68 6.28
N TYR A 164 11.87 9.13 5.07
CA TYR A 164 11.20 7.85 4.78
C TYR A 164 11.85 6.69 5.54
N TYR A 165 13.19 6.70 5.63
CA TYR A 165 13.93 5.71 6.43
C TYR A 165 13.52 5.79 7.89
N ALA A 166 13.62 6.95 8.53
CA ALA A 166 13.26 7.14 9.94
C ALA A 166 11.81 6.73 10.23
N GLU A 167 10.87 7.18 9.39
CA GLU A 167 9.46 6.81 9.52
C GLU A 167 9.23 5.30 9.41
N THR A 168 9.91 4.64 8.48
CA THR A 168 9.78 3.19 8.31
C THR A 168 10.34 2.44 9.51
N VAL A 169 11.51 2.82 9.98
CA VAL A 169 12.15 2.19 11.16
C VAL A 169 11.33 2.41 12.43
N GLU A 170 10.87 3.64 12.65
CA GLU A 170 10.13 4.00 13.87
C GLU A 170 8.73 3.38 13.93
N LEU A 171 8.04 3.32 12.79
CA LEU A 171 6.59 3.16 12.78
C LEU A 171 6.11 1.86 12.11
N ILE A 172 6.83 1.37 11.12
CA ILE A 172 6.38 0.26 10.29
C ILE A 172 7.01 -1.07 10.71
N LEU A 173 8.25 -1.05 11.18
CA LEU A 173 8.92 -2.30 11.56
C LEU A 173 8.16 -3.07 12.65
N SER A 174 7.52 -2.38 13.59
CA SER A 174 6.70 -3.05 14.62
C SER A 174 5.49 -3.78 14.08
N LEU A 175 4.97 -3.37 12.90
CA LEU A 175 3.83 -3.99 12.24
C LEU A 175 4.19 -5.30 11.52
N THR A 176 5.48 -5.57 11.29
CA THR A 176 5.89 -6.78 10.59
C THR A 176 5.80 -8.03 11.46
N ALA A 177 5.67 -7.87 12.78
CA ALA A 177 5.65 -8.98 13.73
C ALA A 177 4.56 -10.02 13.39
N GLY A 178 4.98 -11.27 13.22
CA GLY A 178 4.10 -12.37 12.84
C GLY A 178 3.82 -12.48 11.34
N VAL A 179 4.49 -11.68 10.50
CA VAL A 179 4.43 -11.78 9.03
C VAL A 179 5.84 -12.03 8.46
N PRO A 180 6.32 -13.30 8.43
CA PRO A 180 7.73 -13.64 8.24
C PRO A 180 8.38 -13.04 6.98
N TRP A 181 7.62 -12.97 5.87
CA TRP A 181 8.16 -12.38 4.65
C TRP A 181 8.47 -10.89 4.83
N PHE A 182 7.57 -10.13 5.45
CA PHE A 182 7.80 -8.71 5.70
C PHE A 182 8.86 -8.47 6.78
N GLU A 183 8.93 -9.33 7.80
CA GLU A 183 10.03 -9.28 8.80
C GLU A 183 11.40 -9.37 8.12
N THR A 184 11.59 -10.39 7.28
CA THR A 184 12.84 -10.58 6.52
C THR A 184 13.08 -9.42 5.57
N ARG A 185 12.06 -9.04 4.80
CA ARG A 185 12.14 -7.97 3.80
C ARG A 185 12.57 -6.64 4.40
N PHE A 186 11.97 -6.24 5.51
CA PHE A 186 12.30 -4.97 6.16
C PHE A 186 13.60 -5.03 6.96
N ALA A 187 14.03 -6.19 7.44
CA ALA A 187 15.35 -6.36 8.05
C ALA A 187 16.45 -6.12 7.00
N GLU A 188 16.38 -6.79 5.85
CA GLU A 188 17.31 -6.58 4.72
C GLU A 188 17.30 -5.12 4.23
N TRP A 189 16.10 -4.54 4.10
CA TRP A 189 15.94 -3.15 3.67
C TRP A 189 16.61 -2.16 4.65
N ARG A 190 16.39 -2.36 5.96
CA ARG A 190 17.01 -1.53 7.01
C ARG A 190 18.54 -1.60 6.99
N GLU A 191 19.09 -2.79 6.78
CA GLU A 191 20.55 -2.98 6.68
C GLU A 191 21.10 -2.26 5.44
N ALA A 192 20.47 -2.45 4.28
CA ALA A 192 20.90 -1.82 3.02
C ALA A 192 20.89 -0.28 3.08
N HIS A 193 19.97 0.32 3.86
CA HIS A 193 19.81 1.77 3.97
C HIS A 193 20.30 2.35 5.31
N ALA A 194 21.10 1.62 6.09
CA ALA A 194 21.57 2.07 7.40
C ALA A 194 22.39 3.39 7.37
N HIS A 195 22.97 3.72 6.21
CA HIS A 195 23.66 4.98 5.98
C HIS A 195 22.73 6.23 6.03
N LEU A 196 21.40 6.04 6.04
CA LEU A 196 20.40 7.10 6.14
C LEU A 196 19.94 7.38 7.60
N ALA A 197 20.44 6.61 8.56
CA ALA A 197 20.10 6.75 9.96
C ALA A 197 20.55 8.10 10.55
#